data_e96ea884b6feb94930b4e34eb756f5f0
#
_entry.id   e96ea884b6feb94930b4e34eb756f5f0
#
_cell.length_a   1.000
_cell.length_b   1.000
_cell.length_c   1.000
_cell.angle_alpha   90.00
_cell.angle_beta   90.00
_cell.angle_gamma   90.00
#
_symmetry.space_group_name_H-M   'P 1'
#
loop_
_entity.id
_entity.type
_entity.pdbx_description
1 polymer ?
#
loop_
_entity_poly.entity_id
_entity_poly.type
_entity_poly.pdbx_seq_one_letter_code
_entity_poly.pdbx_strand_id
1 'polypeptide(L)'
;MTERPEEGASTGSADDPVVEPVETTPEEAPEAPAEPVEVSLEQQLEERTADLQRLQAEYVNYRRRVERDRAASRTAGEASVLRSLLTVLDDIGRAEQHGELEGGFKAVADALQQALKGHGLEAFGAEGDVFDPRLHDALFHAGESPDVDVTTVKEVVRTGYRKGDEVLRHAQVGVVEPAAEPVETADDEADETEND
;
A
#
# COMPACT_ATOMS: atom_id res chain seq x y z
N MET A 1 -38.65 7.68 43.48
CA MET A 1 -38.60 8.97 44.16
C MET A 1 -38.36 9.95 43.00
N THR A 2 -39.48 10.36 42.39
CA THR A 2 -40.05 11.72 42.57
C THR A 2 -39.25 12.71 41.71
N GLU A 3 -39.70 13.52 40.78
CA GLU A 3 -41.05 14.03 40.43
C GLU A 3 -40.94 14.78 39.10
N ARG A 4 -42.00 14.75 38.35
CA ARG A 4 -42.36 15.78 37.36
C ARG A 4 -42.99 16.97 38.11
N PRO A 5 -43.04 18.19 37.57
CA PRO A 5 -44.30 18.71 37.10
C PRO A 5 -44.14 19.54 35.78
N GLU A 6 -45.12 19.46 34.88
CA GLU A 6 -46.38 20.19 34.73
C GLU A 6 -46.27 21.70 34.37
N GLU A 7 -46.84 21.98 33.26
CA GLU A 7 -47.93 22.88 32.82
C GLU A 7 -47.62 24.38 32.64
N GLY A 8 -48.15 24.88 31.51
CA GLY A 8 -48.32 26.28 31.26
C GLY A 8 -49.06 26.53 29.93
N ALA A 9 -50.37 26.40 30.02
CA ALA A 9 -51.32 26.85 28.99
C ALA A 9 -51.40 28.38 28.95
N SER A 10 -51.55 28.98 27.77
CA SER A 10 -52.19 30.32 27.64
C SER A 10 -52.90 30.48 26.30
N THR A 11 -54.14 30.66 26.43
CA THR A 11 -55.22 31.06 25.52
C THR A 11 -55.06 32.45 24.92
N GLY A 12 -55.65 32.67 23.74
CA GLY A 12 -55.93 33.99 23.19
C GLY A 12 -56.27 33.90 21.70
N SER A 13 -57.43 33.74 21.39
CA SER A 13 -58.56 34.66 21.10
C SER A 13 -58.62 35.06 19.62
N ALA A 14 -59.78 34.70 19.09
CA ALA A 14 -60.44 35.02 17.87
C ALA A 14 -60.15 36.40 17.22
N ASP A 15 -60.08 36.36 15.89
CA ASP A 15 -60.65 37.40 15.08
C ASP A 15 -61.05 36.82 13.70
N ASP A 16 -62.36 36.78 13.44
CA ASP A 16 -62.94 36.43 12.14
C ASP A 16 -62.99 37.68 11.29
N PRO A 17 -62.69 37.63 10.01
CA PRO A 17 -63.33 38.50 9.02
C PRO A 17 -64.19 37.71 8.06
N VAL A 18 -65.41 38.18 7.99
CA VAL A 18 -66.48 37.97 7.08
C VAL A 18 -66.02 37.83 5.64
N VAL A 19 -66.41 36.70 5.00
CA VAL A 19 -66.19 36.47 3.57
C VAL A 19 -67.49 36.74 2.81
N GLU A 20 -67.46 37.71 1.94
CA GLU A 20 -68.50 37.92 0.92
C GLU A 20 -68.43 36.88 -0.22
N PRO A 21 -69.55 36.48 -0.83
CA PRO A 21 -69.59 35.49 -1.87
C PRO A 21 -69.18 36.06 -3.24
N VAL A 22 -68.13 35.54 -3.81
CA VAL A 22 -67.72 35.80 -5.20
C VAL A 22 -68.39 34.79 -6.12
N GLU A 23 -69.05 35.30 -7.13
CA GLU A 23 -69.77 34.59 -8.17
C GLU A 23 -68.89 33.59 -8.94
N THR A 24 -69.42 32.40 -9.11
CA THR A 24 -68.86 31.28 -9.88
C THR A 24 -69.02 31.55 -11.39
N THR A 25 -67.89 31.68 -12.06
CA THR A 25 -67.79 31.48 -13.51
C THR A 25 -67.48 30.00 -13.76
N PRO A 26 -68.13 29.28 -14.66
CA PRO A 26 -67.76 27.89 -14.98
C PRO A 26 -66.58 27.91 -15.93
N GLU A 27 -65.39 27.68 -15.39
CA GLU A 27 -64.17 27.47 -16.15
C GLU A 27 -63.88 25.97 -16.23
N GLU A 28 -63.87 25.52 -17.47
CA GLU A 28 -63.08 24.45 -18.07
C GLU A 28 -62.74 23.23 -17.19
N ALA A 29 -63.26 22.11 -17.55
CA ALA A 29 -62.99 20.81 -16.97
C ALA A 29 -61.47 20.53 -17.01
N PRO A 30 -60.82 20.17 -15.89
CA PRO A 30 -59.44 19.72 -15.93
C PRO A 30 -59.35 18.41 -16.70
N GLU A 31 -58.40 18.38 -17.62
CA GLU A 31 -57.98 17.18 -18.31
C GLU A 31 -57.90 16.03 -17.33
N ALA A 32 -58.45 14.89 -17.70
CA ALA A 32 -58.39 13.65 -16.94
C ALA A 32 -56.91 13.36 -16.61
N PRO A 33 -56.60 12.99 -15.36
CA PRO A 33 -55.27 12.56 -15.04
C PRO A 33 -54.90 11.38 -15.91
N ALA A 34 -53.74 11.45 -16.56
CA ALA A 34 -53.21 10.36 -17.36
C ALA A 34 -53.35 9.06 -16.55
N GLU A 35 -54.03 8.09 -17.10
CA GLU A 35 -54.21 6.77 -16.50
C GLU A 35 -52.79 6.26 -16.09
N PRO A 36 -52.60 5.77 -14.87
CA PRO A 36 -51.37 5.15 -14.51
C PRO A 36 -51.13 3.99 -15.47
N VAL A 37 -50.03 4.04 -16.20
CA VAL A 37 -49.63 2.96 -17.09
C VAL A 37 -49.53 1.72 -16.21
N GLU A 38 -50.52 0.84 -16.26
CA GLU A 38 -50.49 -0.44 -15.56
C GLU A 38 -49.36 -1.27 -16.20
N VAL A 39 -48.18 -1.19 -15.58
CA VAL A 39 -47.05 -2.05 -15.93
C VAL A 39 -47.52 -3.47 -15.70
N SER A 40 -47.55 -4.29 -16.76
CA SER A 40 -48.03 -5.65 -16.65
C SER A 40 -47.27 -6.43 -15.59
N LEU A 41 -47.91 -7.36 -14.92
CA LEU A 41 -47.22 -8.22 -13.90
C LEU A 41 -46.00 -8.91 -14.49
N GLU A 42 -46.02 -9.23 -15.77
CA GLU A 42 -44.89 -9.83 -16.49
C GLU A 42 -43.70 -8.85 -16.58
N GLN A 43 -43.94 -7.59 -16.91
CA GLN A 43 -42.89 -6.55 -16.95
C GLN A 43 -42.31 -6.30 -15.57
N GLN A 44 -43.15 -6.29 -14.54
CA GLN A 44 -42.65 -6.16 -13.15
C GLN A 44 -41.79 -7.36 -12.74
N LEU A 45 -42.17 -8.58 -13.17
CA LEU A 45 -41.41 -9.79 -12.90
C LEU A 45 -40.03 -9.76 -13.61
N GLU A 46 -40.01 -9.36 -14.88
CA GLU A 46 -38.75 -9.20 -15.64
C GLU A 46 -37.83 -8.18 -15.00
N GLU A 47 -38.36 -7.00 -14.64
CA GLU A 47 -37.59 -5.95 -14.00
C GLU A 47 -36.99 -6.42 -12.66
N ARG A 48 -37.83 -7.06 -11.82
CA ARG A 48 -37.34 -7.61 -10.53
C ARG A 48 -36.31 -8.72 -10.72
N THR A 49 -36.50 -9.55 -11.74
CA THR A 49 -35.54 -10.61 -12.05
C THR A 49 -34.23 -10.02 -12.52
N ALA A 50 -34.21 -9.00 -13.37
CA ALA A 50 -33.03 -8.29 -13.80
C ALA A 50 -32.33 -7.58 -12.64
N ASP A 51 -33.10 -6.94 -11.75
CA ASP A 51 -32.55 -6.30 -10.54
C ASP A 51 -31.90 -7.32 -9.61
N LEU A 52 -32.51 -8.47 -9.38
CA LEU A 52 -31.94 -9.53 -8.57
C LEU A 52 -30.64 -10.09 -9.19
N GLN A 53 -30.63 -10.29 -10.51
CA GLN A 53 -29.42 -10.75 -11.21
C GLN A 53 -28.28 -9.73 -11.10
N ARG A 54 -28.59 -8.44 -11.26
CA ARG A 54 -27.63 -7.34 -11.08
C ARG A 54 -27.09 -7.32 -9.65
N LEU A 55 -27.99 -7.35 -8.66
CA LEU A 55 -27.61 -7.35 -7.24
C LEU A 55 -26.75 -8.58 -6.88
N GLN A 56 -27.10 -9.74 -7.44
CA GLN A 56 -26.30 -10.95 -7.25
C GLN A 56 -24.89 -10.80 -7.82
N ALA A 57 -24.77 -10.24 -9.03
CA ALA A 57 -23.46 -9.98 -9.64
C ALA A 57 -22.63 -8.97 -8.81
N GLU A 58 -23.24 -7.89 -8.34
CA GLU A 58 -22.62 -6.91 -7.46
C GLU A 58 -22.16 -7.55 -6.14
N TYR A 59 -23.00 -8.39 -5.53
CA TYR A 59 -22.66 -9.11 -4.31
C TYR A 59 -21.46 -10.06 -4.49
N VAL A 60 -21.42 -10.82 -5.58
CA VAL A 60 -20.29 -11.69 -5.91
C VAL A 60 -18.99 -10.88 -6.08
N ASN A 61 -19.05 -9.76 -6.77
CA ASN A 61 -17.90 -8.87 -6.95
C ASN A 61 -17.46 -8.24 -5.62
N TYR A 62 -18.42 -7.80 -4.80
CA TYR A 62 -18.15 -7.29 -3.45
C TYR A 62 -17.45 -8.33 -2.57
N ARG A 63 -17.98 -9.55 -2.55
CA ARG A 63 -17.40 -10.65 -1.78
C ARG A 63 -15.95 -10.95 -2.19
N ARG A 64 -15.68 -11.03 -3.51
CA ARG A 64 -14.32 -11.24 -4.03
C ARG A 64 -13.37 -10.10 -3.63
N ARG A 65 -13.87 -8.88 -3.62
CA ARG A 65 -13.07 -7.73 -3.17
C ARG A 65 -12.76 -7.84 -1.68
N VAL A 66 -13.77 -8.08 -0.85
CA VAL A 66 -13.58 -8.24 0.61
C VAL A 66 -12.60 -9.36 0.94
N GLU A 67 -12.66 -10.50 0.24
CA GLU A 67 -11.73 -11.61 0.44
C GLU A 67 -10.29 -11.21 0.09
N ARG A 68 -10.09 -10.47 -1.01
CA ARG A 68 -8.76 -9.92 -1.38
C ARG A 68 -8.25 -8.91 -0.36
N ASP A 69 -9.11 -8.00 0.07
CA ASP A 69 -8.73 -6.94 1.02
C ASP A 69 -8.37 -7.54 2.39
N ARG A 70 -9.07 -8.59 2.82
CA ARG A 70 -8.72 -9.34 4.05
C ARG A 70 -7.37 -10.02 3.93
N ALA A 71 -7.10 -10.68 2.81
CA ALA A 71 -5.80 -11.32 2.56
C ALA A 71 -4.67 -10.27 2.55
N ALA A 72 -4.86 -9.15 1.83
CA ALA A 72 -3.90 -8.05 1.78
C ALA A 72 -3.66 -7.43 3.17
N SER A 73 -4.73 -7.20 3.95
CA SER A 73 -4.63 -6.66 5.31
C SER A 73 -3.85 -7.59 6.24
N ARG A 74 -4.05 -8.91 6.12
CA ARG A 74 -3.29 -9.88 6.89
C ARG A 74 -1.80 -9.83 6.54
N THR A 75 -1.48 -9.87 5.25
CA THR A 75 -0.09 -9.79 4.78
C THR A 75 0.58 -8.48 5.23
N ALA A 76 -0.11 -7.35 5.10
CA ALA A 76 0.40 -6.06 5.56
C ALA A 76 0.61 -6.03 7.09
N GLY A 77 -0.27 -6.65 7.87
CA GLY A 77 -0.11 -6.79 9.31
C GLY A 77 1.12 -7.62 9.69
N GLU A 78 1.33 -8.76 9.02
CA GLU A 78 2.52 -9.59 9.21
C GLU A 78 3.79 -8.83 8.83
N ALA A 79 3.81 -8.14 7.70
CA ALA A 79 4.94 -7.31 7.26
C ALA A 79 5.24 -6.18 8.26
N SER A 80 4.22 -5.56 8.84
CA SER A 80 4.38 -4.51 9.85
C SER A 80 5.08 -5.03 11.11
N VAL A 81 4.68 -6.20 11.60
CA VAL A 81 5.34 -6.85 12.75
C VAL A 81 6.79 -7.20 12.42
N LEU A 82 7.03 -7.80 11.25
CA LEU A 82 8.40 -8.13 10.82
C LEU A 82 9.27 -6.88 10.74
N ARG A 83 8.78 -5.77 10.15
CA ARG A 83 9.52 -4.50 10.09
C ARG A 83 9.90 -3.97 11.47
N SER A 84 9.04 -4.11 12.48
CA SER A 84 9.35 -3.68 13.85
C SER A 84 10.46 -4.51 14.49
N LEU A 85 10.62 -5.77 14.09
CA LEU A 85 11.66 -6.68 14.59
C LEU A 85 13.02 -6.49 13.89
N LEU A 86 13.06 -5.81 12.74
CA LEU A 86 14.33 -5.59 12.02
C LEU A 86 15.38 -4.84 12.85
N THR A 87 14.95 -3.95 13.73
CA THR A 87 15.86 -3.25 14.64
C THR A 87 16.55 -4.22 15.62
N VAL A 88 15.79 -5.19 16.13
CA VAL A 88 16.35 -6.23 17.01
C VAL A 88 17.37 -7.10 16.26
N LEU A 89 17.07 -7.43 15.00
CA LEU A 89 18.01 -8.18 14.14
C LEU A 89 19.28 -7.38 13.85
N ASP A 90 19.16 -6.06 13.65
CA ASP A 90 20.33 -5.19 13.48
C ASP A 90 21.21 -5.16 14.75
N ASP A 91 20.60 -5.11 15.93
CA ASP A 91 21.30 -5.14 17.20
C ASP A 91 22.00 -6.48 17.45
N ILE A 92 21.34 -7.60 17.08
CA ILE A 92 21.96 -8.94 17.10
C ILE A 92 23.14 -9.00 16.14
N GLY A 93 23.00 -8.51 14.91
CA GLY A 93 24.10 -8.48 13.94
C GLY A 93 25.28 -7.63 14.42
N ARG A 94 25.00 -6.52 15.09
CA ARG A 94 26.03 -5.67 15.70
C ARG A 94 26.76 -6.39 16.84
N ALA A 95 26.01 -7.07 17.72
CA ALA A 95 26.60 -7.87 18.79
C ALA A 95 27.47 -9.01 18.23
N GLU A 96 27.09 -9.61 17.11
CA GLU A 96 27.88 -10.63 16.43
C GLU A 96 29.20 -10.06 15.89
N GLN A 97 29.16 -8.90 15.23
CA GLN A 97 30.35 -8.22 14.73
C GLN A 97 31.33 -7.85 15.83
N HIS A 98 30.86 -7.52 17.05
CA HIS A 98 31.69 -7.21 18.20
C HIS A 98 32.11 -8.45 19.02
N GLY A 99 31.69 -9.65 18.62
CA GLY A 99 32.01 -10.88 19.34
C GLY A 99 31.26 -11.03 20.66
N GLU A 100 30.19 -10.29 20.87
CA GLU A 100 29.38 -10.29 22.10
C GLU A 100 28.26 -11.35 22.06
N LEU A 101 28.07 -12.00 20.91
CA LEU A 101 27.00 -13.01 20.68
C LEU A 101 27.49 -14.38 21.18
N GLU A 102 27.47 -14.61 22.50
CA GLU A 102 27.97 -15.83 23.13
C GLU A 102 26.90 -16.51 24.04
N GLY A 103 27.15 -17.78 24.34
CA GLY A 103 26.38 -18.55 25.32
C GLY A 103 24.87 -18.55 25.10
N GLY A 104 24.16 -18.24 26.17
CA GLY A 104 22.67 -18.21 26.12
C GLY A 104 22.10 -17.14 25.21
N PHE A 105 22.77 -16.01 25.05
CA PHE A 105 22.33 -14.95 24.16
C PHE A 105 22.36 -15.39 22.68
N LYS A 106 23.42 -16.09 22.28
CA LYS A 106 23.51 -16.69 20.94
C LYS A 106 22.36 -17.65 20.67
N ALA A 107 22.05 -18.53 21.63
CA ALA A 107 20.95 -19.49 21.46
C ALA A 107 19.57 -18.81 21.27
N VAL A 108 19.33 -17.68 21.97
CA VAL A 108 18.09 -16.90 21.82
C VAL A 108 18.07 -16.18 20.46
N ALA A 109 19.18 -15.60 20.04
CA ALA A 109 19.33 -14.93 18.75
C ALA A 109 19.09 -15.91 17.59
N ASP A 110 19.73 -17.08 17.63
CA ASP A 110 19.55 -18.14 16.63
C ASP A 110 18.10 -18.63 16.58
N ALA A 111 17.46 -18.81 17.73
CA ALA A 111 16.04 -19.20 17.81
C ALA A 111 15.12 -18.13 17.21
N LEU A 112 15.37 -16.85 17.47
CA LEU A 112 14.62 -15.74 16.88
C LEU A 112 14.78 -15.71 15.36
N GLN A 113 16.02 -15.75 14.86
CA GLN A 113 16.30 -15.77 13.43
C GLN A 113 15.62 -16.96 12.73
N GLN A 114 15.67 -18.14 13.34
CA GLN A 114 15.00 -19.33 12.81
C GLN A 114 13.47 -19.17 12.79
N ALA A 115 12.88 -18.60 13.82
CA ALA A 115 11.45 -18.34 13.86
C ALA A 115 11.03 -17.37 12.76
N LEU A 116 11.76 -16.26 12.58
CA LEU A 116 11.48 -15.27 11.53
C LEU A 116 11.66 -15.85 10.12
N LYS A 117 12.68 -16.70 9.92
CA LYS A 117 12.86 -17.44 8.68
C LYS A 117 11.68 -18.38 8.40
N GLY A 118 11.12 -19.01 9.45
CA GLY A 118 9.90 -19.81 9.36
C GLY A 118 8.67 -19.01 8.92
N HIS A 119 8.65 -17.70 9.16
CA HIS A 119 7.64 -16.76 8.65
C HIS A 119 7.96 -16.18 7.27
N GLY A 120 9.00 -16.69 6.60
CA GLY A 120 9.40 -16.28 5.25
C GLY A 120 10.21 -15.00 5.20
N LEU A 121 10.85 -14.59 6.31
CA LEU A 121 11.81 -13.49 6.31
C LEU A 121 13.13 -13.99 5.72
N GLU A 122 13.61 -13.31 4.69
CA GLU A 122 14.88 -13.58 4.02
C GLU A 122 15.78 -12.36 4.10
N ALA A 123 17.04 -12.56 4.49
CA ALA A 123 18.09 -11.55 4.43
C ALA A 123 18.72 -11.54 3.05
N PHE A 124 19.12 -10.36 2.57
CA PHE A 124 19.85 -10.19 1.31
C PHE A 124 20.84 -9.00 1.40
N GLY A 125 21.65 -8.85 0.37
CA GLY A 125 22.66 -7.83 0.28
C GLY A 125 23.93 -8.29 0.99
N ALA A 126 24.51 -9.41 0.56
CA ALA A 126 25.82 -9.88 1.04
C ALA A 126 26.95 -9.18 0.27
N GLU A 127 28.16 -9.19 0.85
CA GLU A 127 29.37 -8.77 0.14
C GLU A 127 29.59 -9.67 -1.09
N GLY A 128 29.90 -9.05 -2.22
CA GLY A 128 30.07 -9.74 -3.51
C GLY A 128 28.79 -9.88 -4.32
N ASP A 129 27.63 -9.51 -3.78
CA ASP A 129 26.40 -9.48 -4.58
C ASP A 129 26.46 -8.38 -5.65
N VAL A 130 25.86 -8.65 -6.82
CA VAL A 130 25.68 -7.64 -7.85
C VAL A 130 24.75 -6.55 -7.33
N PHE A 131 25.09 -5.30 -7.51
CA PHE A 131 24.24 -4.19 -7.09
C PHE A 131 22.96 -4.13 -7.91
N ASP A 132 21.81 -4.19 -7.26
CA ASP A 132 20.50 -3.99 -7.84
C ASP A 132 19.80 -2.80 -7.15
N PRO A 133 19.51 -1.71 -7.87
CA PRO A 133 18.82 -0.54 -7.30
C PRO A 133 17.44 -0.83 -6.70
N ARG A 134 16.83 -1.97 -7.01
CA ARG A 134 15.53 -2.39 -6.46
C ARG A 134 15.66 -3.00 -5.07
N LEU A 135 16.83 -3.47 -4.71
CA LEU A 135 17.12 -4.20 -3.47
C LEU A 135 18.10 -3.46 -2.58
N HIS A 136 19.00 -2.70 -3.19
CA HIS A 136 20.14 -2.08 -2.52
C HIS A 136 20.08 -0.56 -2.57
N ASP A 137 20.36 0.09 -1.43
CA ASP A 137 20.60 1.52 -1.33
C ASP A 137 22.13 1.74 -1.20
N ALA A 138 22.77 2.26 -2.24
CA ALA A 138 24.18 2.62 -2.20
C ALA A 138 24.37 3.89 -1.35
N LEU A 139 25.04 3.76 -0.20
CA LEU A 139 25.35 4.89 0.69
C LEU A 139 26.63 5.61 0.29
N PHE A 140 27.61 4.87 -0.19
CA PHE A 140 28.90 5.42 -0.61
C PHE A 140 29.54 4.54 -1.69
N HIS A 141 30.43 5.15 -2.43
CA HIS A 141 31.26 4.49 -3.42
C HIS A 141 32.60 4.13 -2.77
N ALA A 142 32.92 2.83 -2.73
CA ALA A 142 34.12 2.29 -2.07
C ALA A 142 35.34 2.22 -3.00
N GLY A 143 35.27 2.87 -4.16
CA GLY A 143 36.32 2.92 -5.15
C GLY A 143 36.10 1.99 -6.32
N GLU A 144 37.15 1.80 -7.12
CA GLU A 144 37.17 0.93 -8.30
C GLU A 144 37.99 -0.31 -8.01
N SER A 145 37.64 -1.44 -8.61
CA SER A 145 38.41 -2.69 -8.50
C SER A 145 38.48 -3.40 -9.85
N PRO A 146 39.64 -3.92 -10.23
CA PRO A 146 39.77 -4.76 -11.41
C PRO A 146 39.17 -6.17 -11.23
N ASP A 147 38.79 -6.53 -9.99
CA ASP A 147 38.27 -7.85 -9.66
C ASP A 147 36.74 -7.98 -9.91
N VAL A 148 36.09 -6.89 -10.31
CA VAL A 148 34.63 -6.88 -10.58
C VAL A 148 34.35 -6.38 -11.98
N ASP A 149 33.45 -7.08 -12.69
CA ASP A 149 33.02 -6.73 -14.04
C ASP A 149 31.80 -5.79 -14.04
N VAL A 150 31.08 -5.73 -12.92
CA VAL A 150 29.86 -4.93 -12.74
C VAL A 150 29.88 -4.30 -11.34
N THR A 151 29.10 -3.23 -11.17
CA THR A 151 28.94 -2.62 -9.84
C THR A 151 28.50 -3.68 -8.82
N THR A 152 29.30 -3.85 -7.78
CA THR A 152 29.19 -4.94 -6.82
C THR A 152 29.14 -4.39 -5.39
N VAL A 153 28.44 -5.07 -4.51
CA VAL A 153 28.41 -4.75 -3.07
C VAL A 153 29.76 -5.08 -2.46
N LYS A 154 30.44 -4.06 -1.96
CA LYS A 154 31.76 -4.20 -1.29
C LYS A 154 31.63 -4.35 0.21
N GLU A 155 30.68 -3.63 0.80
CA GLU A 155 30.47 -3.61 2.24
C GLU A 155 28.97 -3.49 2.53
N VAL A 156 28.51 -4.20 3.54
CA VAL A 156 27.10 -4.15 3.98
C VAL A 156 27.04 -3.37 5.30
N VAL A 157 26.55 -2.15 5.21
CA VAL A 157 26.32 -1.30 6.39
C VAL A 157 25.09 -1.77 7.15
N ARG A 158 24.05 -2.17 6.41
CA ARG A 158 22.81 -2.64 6.98
C ARG A 158 22.16 -3.70 6.07
N THR A 159 21.88 -4.86 6.64
CA THR A 159 21.30 -5.99 5.92
C THR A 159 19.90 -5.66 5.40
N GLY A 160 19.61 -6.00 4.15
CA GLY A 160 18.28 -5.94 3.57
C GLY A 160 17.43 -7.14 3.99
N TYR A 161 16.10 -6.93 4.03
CA TYR A 161 15.16 -8.00 4.35
C TYR A 161 13.96 -7.96 3.43
N ARG A 162 13.51 -9.14 2.98
CA ARG A 162 12.30 -9.33 2.17
C ARG A 162 11.45 -10.47 2.71
N LYS A 163 10.16 -10.46 2.33
CA LYS A 163 9.23 -11.57 2.54
C LYS A 163 8.59 -11.94 1.20
N GLY A 164 9.02 -13.04 0.61
CA GLY A 164 8.67 -13.37 -0.77
C GLY A 164 9.09 -12.25 -1.73
N ASP A 165 8.13 -11.69 -2.45
CA ASP A 165 8.39 -10.58 -3.40
C ASP A 165 8.36 -9.18 -2.75
N GLU A 166 7.91 -9.07 -1.49
CA GLU A 166 7.83 -7.79 -0.79
C GLU A 166 9.15 -7.45 -0.10
N VAL A 167 9.79 -6.37 -0.54
CA VAL A 167 10.97 -5.80 0.14
C VAL A 167 10.49 -5.05 1.38
N LEU A 168 10.87 -5.55 2.56
CA LEU A 168 10.57 -4.92 3.85
C LEU A 168 11.53 -3.77 4.15
N ARG A 169 12.79 -3.91 3.73
CA ARG A 169 13.86 -2.92 3.86
C ARG A 169 14.97 -3.20 2.86
N HIS A 170 15.43 -2.19 2.13
CA HIS A 170 16.60 -2.27 1.26
C HIS A 170 17.88 -2.51 2.07
N ALA A 171 18.84 -3.21 1.47
CA ALA A 171 20.17 -3.32 2.04
C ALA A 171 20.92 -1.99 1.82
N GLN A 172 21.51 -1.45 2.87
CA GLN A 172 22.36 -0.27 2.79
C GLN A 172 23.82 -0.73 2.61
N VAL A 173 24.39 -0.37 1.46
CA VAL A 173 25.66 -0.93 1.03
C VAL A 173 26.64 0.14 0.55
N GLY A 174 27.93 -0.14 0.68
CA GLY A 174 28.99 0.50 -0.07
C GLY A 174 29.26 -0.31 -1.34
N VAL A 175 29.35 0.35 -2.48
CA VAL A 175 29.54 -0.28 -3.79
C VAL A 175 30.94 -0.02 -4.34
N VAL A 176 31.42 -0.99 -5.10
CA VAL A 176 32.67 -0.88 -5.90
C VAL A 176 32.29 -0.99 -7.38
N GLU A 177 32.89 -0.16 -8.21
CA GLU A 177 32.74 -0.20 -9.66
C GLU A 177 33.91 -0.91 -10.32
N PRO A 178 33.73 -1.48 -11.53
CA PRO A 178 34.84 -2.03 -12.29
C PRO A 178 35.83 -0.90 -12.61
N ALA A 179 37.14 -1.21 -12.44
CA ALA A 179 38.16 -0.30 -12.88
C ALA A 179 38.05 -0.10 -14.40
N ALA A 180 37.99 1.15 -14.85
CA ALA A 180 38.05 1.45 -16.26
C ALA A 180 39.35 0.89 -16.84
N GLU A 181 39.27 0.08 -17.90
CA GLU A 181 40.49 -0.28 -18.64
C GLU A 181 41.19 1.02 -19.08
N PRO A 182 42.51 1.13 -18.87
CA PRO A 182 43.23 2.30 -19.33
C PRO A 182 42.99 2.44 -20.83
N VAL A 183 42.33 3.51 -21.24
CA VAL A 183 42.24 3.87 -22.66
C VAL A 183 43.69 4.15 -23.10
N GLU A 184 44.30 3.22 -23.84
CA GLU A 184 45.55 3.50 -24.51
C GLU A 184 45.29 4.71 -25.43
N THR A 185 45.69 5.88 -24.96
CA THR A 185 45.82 7.05 -25.82
C THR A 185 46.90 6.67 -26.81
N ALA A 186 46.51 6.31 -28.03
CA ALA A 186 47.42 6.23 -29.15
C ALA A 186 48.08 7.60 -29.26
N ASP A 187 49.32 7.66 -28.85
CA ASP A 187 50.25 8.76 -29.14
C ASP A 187 50.28 8.91 -30.66
N ASP A 188 49.58 9.93 -31.15
CA ASP A 188 49.74 10.44 -32.50
C ASP A 188 51.10 11.12 -32.58
N GLU A 189 52.16 10.30 -32.82
CA GLU A 189 53.45 10.81 -33.21
C GLU A 189 53.30 11.57 -34.51
N ALA A 190 53.08 12.87 -34.39
CA ALA A 190 53.22 13.80 -35.48
C ALA A 190 54.67 13.75 -35.97
N ASP A 191 54.85 13.06 -37.08
CA ASP A 191 56.04 13.08 -37.92
C ASP A 191 56.28 14.52 -38.42
N GLU A 192 57.18 15.23 -37.72
CA GLU A 192 57.80 16.46 -38.23
C GLU A 192 58.83 16.07 -39.26
N THR A 193 58.40 15.93 -40.49
CA THR A 193 59.34 15.96 -41.62
C THR A 193 59.80 17.40 -41.85
N GLU A 194 60.97 17.66 -41.30
CA GLU A 194 61.86 18.75 -41.67
C GLU A 194 62.14 18.70 -43.21
N ASN A 195 61.85 19.80 -43.88
CA ASN A 195 62.30 20.00 -45.28
C ASN A 195 63.12 21.28 -45.35
N ASP A 196 64.38 21.06 -45.76
CA ASP A 196 65.42 22.01 -46.10
C ASP A 196 65.05 22.85 -47.37
#